data_69a86d509743219eb04eeb52ac696a06
#
_entry.id   69a86d509743219eb04eeb52ac696a06
#
_cell.length_a   1.000
_cell.length_b   1.000
_cell.length_c   1.000
_cell.angle_alpha   90.00
_cell.angle_beta   90.00
_cell.angle_gamma   90.00
#
_symmetry.space_group_name_H-M   'P 1'
#
loop_
_entity.id
_entity.type
_entity.pdbx_description
1 polymer ?
#
loop_
_entity_poly.entity_id
_entity_poly.type
_entity_poly.pdbx_seq_one_letter_code
_entity_poly.pdbx_strand_id
1 'polypeptide(L)'
;MVSIKNLFLFATTTLAAAIPSSPSAKLIYSDLVALDNSVLSLKSSIENYTGGLLVATPILGGITAVHLANRKAYTDALLIPNASLSDSKIIVDFVSDTLAKHIPQSVEILESKKELFEKDQLEGTVVGSLKLLKYDHDTLSAALVEKVDPAVLPQAKVAVEVIDDALDSGIATFSS
;
A
#
# COMPACT_ATOMS: atom_id res chain seq x y z
N MET A 1 -57.31 17.30 9.56
CA MET A 1 -56.53 16.70 8.47
C MET A 1 -55.07 16.80 8.87
N VAL A 2 -54.47 15.68 9.30
CA VAL A 2 -53.08 15.64 9.75
C VAL A 2 -52.27 15.08 8.59
N SER A 3 -51.34 15.90 8.07
CA SER A 3 -50.46 15.53 6.98
C SER A 3 -49.29 14.67 7.53
N ILE A 4 -49.23 13.43 7.12
CA ILE A 4 -48.12 12.53 7.44
C ILE A 4 -46.95 12.90 6.52
N LYS A 5 -45.95 13.59 7.10
CA LYS A 5 -44.68 13.83 6.39
C LYS A 5 -43.90 12.53 6.35
N ASN A 6 -43.57 12.10 5.13
CA ASN A 6 -42.74 10.94 4.85
C ASN A 6 -41.37 11.08 5.56
N LEU A 7 -41.18 10.29 6.59
CA LEU A 7 -39.88 10.08 7.22
C LEU A 7 -39.07 9.14 6.34
N PHE A 8 -38.25 9.68 5.44
CA PHE A 8 -37.26 8.90 4.72
C PHE A 8 -36.18 8.48 5.70
N LEU A 9 -36.29 7.23 6.14
CA LEU A 9 -35.20 6.55 6.89
C LEU A 9 -34.08 6.24 5.89
N PHE A 10 -33.05 7.07 5.86
CA PHE A 10 -31.80 6.71 5.17
C PHE A 10 -31.11 5.61 5.98
N ALA A 11 -31.34 4.38 5.58
CA ALA A 11 -30.50 3.28 6.02
C ALA A 11 -29.10 3.45 5.41
N THR A 12 -28.20 4.11 6.14
CA THR A 12 -26.78 4.07 5.82
C THR A 12 -26.30 2.66 6.11
N THR A 13 -26.23 1.82 5.08
CA THR A 13 -25.49 0.57 5.14
C THR A 13 -24.01 0.93 5.24
N THR A 14 -23.48 0.99 6.46
CA THR A 14 -22.04 0.95 6.66
C THR A 14 -21.59 -0.42 6.19
N LEU A 15 -20.94 -0.49 5.03
CA LEU A 15 -20.25 -1.68 4.58
C LEU A 15 -19.09 -1.88 5.58
N ALA A 16 -19.32 -2.69 6.61
CA ALA A 16 -18.25 -3.08 7.50
C ALA A 16 -17.26 -3.90 6.65
N ALA A 17 -16.02 -3.42 6.54
CA ALA A 17 -14.97 -4.18 5.88
C ALA A 17 -14.86 -5.56 6.55
N ALA A 18 -14.88 -6.62 5.73
CA ALA A 18 -14.71 -7.97 6.26
C ALA A 18 -13.33 -8.11 6.92
N ILE A 19 -13.31 -8.74 8.11
CA ILE A 19 -12.08 -9.00 8.85
C ILE A 19 -11.83 -10.51 8.82
N PRO A 20 -10.57 -10.97 8.58
CA PRO A 20 -10.23 -12.38 8.62
C PRO A 20 -10.66 -13.06 9.91
N SER A 21 -10.96 -14.35 9.87
CA SER A 21 -11.46 -15.11 11.01
C SER A 21 -10.33 -15.66 11.89
N SER A 22 -9.27 -16.21 11.26
CA SER A 22 -8.16 -16.82 11.98
C SER A 22 -7.22 -15.79 12.60
N PRO A 23 -6.58 -16.09 13.75
CA PRO A 23 -5.60 -15.19 14.37
C PRO A 23 -4.43 -14.84 13.44
N SER A 24 -3.94 -15.82 12.68
CA SER A 24 -2.82 -15.64 11.74
C SER A 24 -3.18 -14.69 10.59
N ALA A 25 -4.36 -14.88 10.00
CA ALA A 25 -4.82 -14.01 8.93
C ALA A 25 -5.16 -12.59 9.45
N LYS A 26 -5.66 -12.48 10.70
CA LYS A 26 -5.83 -11.17 11.36
C LYS A 26 -4.50 -10.44 11.55
N LEU A 27 -3.44 -11.16 11.92
CA LEU A 27 -2.11 -10.58 12.06
C LEU A 27 -1.64 -9.98 10.73
N ILE A 28 -1.65 -10.77 9.65
CA ILE A 28 -1.27 -10.30 8.32
C ILE A 28 -2.15 -9.14 7.85
N TYR A 29 -3.47 -9.24 8.01
CA TYR A 29 -4.38 -8.16 7.66
C TYR A 29 -4.05 -6.86 8.42
N SER A 30 -3.76 -6.96 9.71
CA SER A 30 -3.33 -5.82 10.54
C SER A 30 -2.01 -5.21 10.05
N ASP A 31 -1.06 -6.03 9.63
CA ASP A 31 0.22 -5.57 9.09
C ASP A 31 0.05 -4.87 7.74
N LEU A 32 -0.81 -5.39 6.87
CA LEU A 32 -1.14 -4.75 5.59
C LEU A 32 -1.88 -3.42 5.79
N VAL A 33 -2.76 -3.33 6.78
CA VAL A 33 -3.40 -2.05 7.17
C VAL A 33 -2.34 -1.04 7.67
N ALA A 34 -1.39 -1.48 8.48
CA ALA A 34 -0.30 -0.63 8.96
C ALA A 34 0.62 -0.17 7.81
N LEU A 35 0.90 -1.06 6.86
CA LEU A 35 1.65 -0.73 5.64
C LEU A 35 0.90 0.32 4.80
N ASP A 36 -0.39 0.13 4.55
CA ASP A 36 -1.21 1.07 3.78
C ASP A 36 -1.26 2.46 4.44
N ASN A 37 -1.44 2.52 5.76
CA ASN A 37 -1.37 3.77 6.51
C ASN A 37 -0.01 4.47 6.38
N SER A 38 1.08 3.70 6.33
CA SER A 38 2.43 4.24 6.12
C SER A 38 2.59 4.79 4.70
N VAL A 39 2.03 4.11 3.68
CA VAL A 39 2.00 4.57 2.29
C VAL A 39 1.22 5.88 2.16
N LEU A 40 0.04 5.96 2.76
CA LEU A 40 -0.78 7.19 2.75
C LEU A 40 -0.09 8.36 3.45
N SER A 41 0.61 8.11 4.56
CA SER A 41 1.40 9.13 5.25
C SER A 41 2.57 9.62 4.40
N LEU A 42 3.28 8.71 3.74
CA LEU A 42 4.35 9.05 2.80
C LEU A 42 3.79 9.86 1.62
N LYS A 43 2.67 9.42 1.02
CA LYS A 43 1.97 10.14 -0.04
C LYS A 43 1.70 11.60 0.37
N SER A 44 1.12 11.81 1.56
CA SER A 44 0.85 13.16 2.07
C SER A 44 2.13 13.99 2.24
N SER A 45 3.24 13.38 2.66
CA SER A 45 4.53 14.05 2.76
C SER A 45 5.06 14.49 1.39
N ILE A 46 4.88 13.65 0.35
CA ILE A 46 5.25 13.96 -1.03
C ILE A 46 4.36 15.08 -1.60
N GLU A 47 3.05 15.03 -1.38
CA GLU A 47 2.09 16.06 -1.80
C GLU A 47 2.51 17.44 -1.28
N ASN A 48 2.94 17.51 -0.03
CA ASN A 48 3.34 18.74 0.64
C ASN A 48 4.78 19.18 0.33
N TYR A 49 5.53 18.39 -0.44
CA TYR A 49 6.90 18.76 -0.82
C TYR A 49 6.90 19.90 -1.84
N THR A 50 7.60 20.99 -1.48
CA THR A 50 7.73 22.22 -2.27
C THR A 50 9.18 22.55 -2.61
N GLY A 51 10.09 21.61 -2.38
CA GLY A 51 11.53 21.78 -2.53
C GLY A 51 12.23 22.13 -1.21
N GLY A 52 13.53 21.85 -1.17
CA GLY A 52 14.41 22.09 -0.04
C GLY A 52 14.67 20.85 0.82
N LEU A 53 15.96 20.65 1.17
CA LEU A 53 16.41 19.46 1.91
C LEU A 53 15.69 19.25 3.25
N LEU A 54 15.39 20.34 3.97
CA LEU A 54 14.67 20.22 5.25
C LEU A 54 13.22 19.81 5.05
N VAL A 55 12.59 20.25 3.97
CA VAL A 55 11.21 19.88 3.61
C VAL A 55 11.12 18.44 3.11
N ALA A 56 12.23 17.85 2.63
CA ALA A 56 12.31 16.45 2.24
C ALA A 56 12.41 15.49 3.45
N THR A 57 12.74 15.97 4.65
CA THR A 57 12.92 15.11 5.85
C THR A 57 11.70 14.23 6.17
N PRO A 58 10.44 14.72 6.12
CA PRO A 58 9.26 13.88 6.34
C PRO A 58 9.13 12.75 5.31
N ILE A 59 9.58 12.97 4.05
CA ILE A 59 9.56 11.95 3.00
C ILE A 59 10.52 10.80 3.37
N LEU A 60 11.74 11.12 3.78
CA LEU A 60 12.73 10.12 4.22
C LEU A 60 12.23 9.31 5.43
N GLY A 61 11.59 9.99 6.38
CA GLY A 61 10.93 9.34 7.52
C GLY A 61 9.79 8.41 7.08
N GLY A 62 8.98 8.86 6.12
CA GLY A 62 7.88 8.08 5.54
C GLY A 62 8.38 6.83 4.80
N ILE A 63 9.45 6.95 4.00
CA ILE A 63 10.09 5.81 3.32
C ILE A 63 10.55 4.77 4.35
N THR A 64 11.20 5.21 5.43
CA THR A 64 11.63 4.34 6.51
C THR A 64 10.44 3.63 7.16
N ALA A 65 9.32 4.34 7.40
CA ALA A 65 8.12 3.76 7.98
C ALA A 65 7.50 2.69 7.07
N VAL A 66 7.40 2.94 5.76
CA VAL A 66 6.92 1.96 4.76
C VAL A 66 7.83 0.74 4.73
N HIS A 67 9.15 0.94 4.68
CA HIS A 67 10.13 -0.15 4.73
C HIS A 67 9.93 -1.03 5.97
N LEU A 68 9.87 -0.45 7.16
CA LEU A 68 9.72 -1.19 8.41
C LEU A 68 8.37 -1.93 8.49
N ALA A 69 7.28 -1.30 8.06
CA ALA A 69 5.96 -1.94 8.02
C ALA A 69 5.95 -3.14 7.06
N ASN A 70 6.57 -2.99 5.87
CA ASN A 70 6.71 -4.05 4.90
C ASN A 70 7.55 -5.22 5.44
N ARG A 71 8.71 -4.93 6.04
CA ARG A 71 9.59 -5.95 6.63
C ARG A 71 8.92 -6.70 7.80
N LYS A 72 8.10 -6.00 8.59
CA LYS A 72 7.30 -6.64 9.63
C LYS A 72 6.29 -7.61 9.01
N ALA A 73 5.50 -7.15 8.05
CA ALA A 73 4.51 -7.99 7.35
C ALA A 73 5.18 -9.22 6.69
N TYR A 74 6.34 -9.03 6.05
CA TYR A 74 7.14 -10.12 5.48
C TYR A 74 7.54 -11.15 6.55
N THR A 75 8.10 -10.70 7.67
CA THR A 75 8.54 -11.59 8.75
C THR A 75 7.37 -12.40 9.32
N ASP A 76 6.23 -11.75 9.53
CA ASP A 76 5.05 -12.42 10.06
C ASP A 76 4.43 -13.38 9.02
N ALA A 77 4.46 -13.03 7.72
CA ALA A 77 4.02 -13.92 6.64
C ALA A 77 4.82 -15.23 6.57
N LEU A 78 6.11 -15.19 6.87
CA LEU A 78 6.94 -16.41 6.90
C LEU A 78 6.53 -17.37 8.02
N LEU A 79 5.99 -16.85 9.13
CA LEU A 79 5.72 -17.60 10.36
C LEU A 79 4.31 -18.17 10.43
N ILE A 80 3.36 -17.67 9.62
CA ILE A 80 1.97 -18.12 9.67
C ILE A 80 1.73 -19.39 8.83
N PRO A 81 0.72 -20.21 9.19
CA PRO A 81 0.23 -21.28 8.33
C PRO A 81 -0.53 -20.71 7.14
N ASN A 82 -0.84 -21.58 6.15
CA ASN A 82 -1.68 -21.21 5.02
C ASN A 82 -3.06 -20.72 5.48
N ALA A 83 -3.54 -19.68 4.85
CA ALA A 83 -4.84 -19.10 5.15
C ALA A 83 -5.97 -19.92 4.48
N SER A 84 -7.15 -19.91 5.09
CA SER A 84 -8.35 -20.45 4.46
C SER A 84 -8.74 -19.62 3.23
N LEU A 85 -9.56 -20.21 2.34
CA LEU A 85 -10.09 -19.47 1.19
C LEU A 85 -10.82 -18.17 1.59
N SER A 86 -11.60 -18.22 2.68
CA SER A 86 -12.31 -17.04 3.19
C SER A 86 -11.35 -15.95 3.65
N ASP A 87 -10.34 -16.31 4.45
CA ASP A 87 -9.35 -15.36 4.95
C ASP A 87 -8.45 -14.84 3.81
N SER A 88 -8.09 -15.71 2.86
CA SER A 88 -7.32 -15.36 1.66
C SER A 88 -8.03 -14.32 0.79
N LYS A 89 -9.35 -14.48 0.59
CA LYS A 89 -10.15 -13.49 -0.14
C LYS A 89 -10.10 -12.12 0.54
N ILE A 90 -10.29 -12.07 1.85
CA ILE A 90 -10.28 -10.80 2.59
C ILE A 90 -8.90 -10.11 2.48
N ILE A 91 -7.81 -10.87 2.58
CA ILE A 91 -6.45 -10.34 2.45
C ILE A 91 -6.21 -9.82 1.03
N VAL A 92 -6.54 -10.60 0.00
CA VAL A 92 -6.30 -10.22 -1.39
C VAL A 92 -7.21 -9.08 -1.83
N ASP A 93 -8.48 -9.06 -1.40
CA ASP A 93 -9.40 -7.94 -1.65
C ASP A 93 -8.87 -6.65 -1.02
N PHE A 94 -8.36 -6.72 0.22
CA PHE A 94 -7.76 -5.55 0.86
C PHE A 94 -6.56 -5.02 0.05
N VAL A 95 -5.62 -5.87 -0.36
CA VAL A 95 -4.46 -5.46 -1.17
C VAL A 95 -4.90 -4.82 -2.49
N SER A 96 -5.86 -5.45 -3.17
CA SER A 96 -6.38 -4.97 -4.47
C SER A 96 -7.12 -3.63 -4.35
N ASP A 97 -7.85 -3.44 -3.25
CA ASP A 97 -8.69 -2.26 -3.04
C ASP A 97 -7.98 -1.08 -2.38
N THR A 98 -6.81 -1.32 -1.77
CA THR A 98 -6.03 -0.29 -1.07
C THR A 98 -4.61 -0.16 -1.63
N LEU A 99 -3.68 -1.04 -1.27
CA LEU A 99 -2.26 -0.93 -1.65
C LEU A 99 -2.04 -0.82 -3.16
N ALA A 100 -2.75 -1.63 -3.97
CA ALA A 100 -2.67 -1.59 -5.42
C ALA A 100 -3.29 -0.31 -6.05
N LYS A 101 -3.91 0.53 -5.25
CA LYS A 101 -4.38 1.87 -5.65
C LYS A 101 -3.50 2.97 -5.06
N HIS A 102 -3.17 2.87 -3.77
CA HIS A 102 -2.48 3.93 -3.06
C HIS A 102 -0.99 4.02 -3.43
N ILE A 103 -0.34 2.89 -3.72
CA ILE A 103 1.08 2.89 -4.13
C ILE A 103 1.24 3.55 -5.50
N PRO A 104 0.50 3.15 -6.57
CA PRO A 104 0.57 3.85 -7.87
C PRO A 104 0.28 5.35 -7.75
N GLN A 105 -0.76 5.74 -7.03
CA GLN A 105 -1.06 7.15 -6.80
C GLN A 105 0.08 7.90 -6.10
N SER A 106 0.75 7.26 -5.15
CA SER A 106 1.90 7.86 -4.45
C SER A 106 3.09 8.05 -5.36
N VAL A 107 3.34 7.08 -6.26
CA VAL A 107 4.40 7.16 -7.27
C VAL A 107 4.09 8.23 -8.31
N GLU A 108 2.86 8.31 -8.81
CA GLU A 108 2.42 9.34 -9.76
C GLU A 108 2.64 10.76 -9.20
N ILE A 109 2.29 10.97 -7.92
CA ILE A 109 2.53 12.25 -7.26
C ILE A 109 4.04 12.51 -7.11
N LEU A 110 4.83 11.50 -6.76
CA LEU A 110 6.28 11.58 -6.67
C LEU A 110 6.89 12.00 -8.02
N GLU A 111 6.48 11.37 -9.11
CA GLU A 111 6.92 11.69 -10.48
C GLU A 111 6.56 13.12 -10.87
N SER A 112 5.38 13.60 -10.49
CA SER A 112 4.96 15.00 -10.74
C SER A 112 5.83 16.04 -10.04
N LYS A 113 6.62 15.64 -9.04
CA LYS A 113 7.55 16.49 -8.28
C LYS A 113 9.01 16.36 -8.76
N LYS A 114 9.27 15.61 -9.86
CA LYS A 114 10.64 15.32 -10.34
C LYS A 114 11.53 16.55 -10.37
N GLU A 115 11.09 17.63 -11.00
CA GLU A 115 11.87 18.88 -11.11
C GLU A 115 12.31 19.47 -9.76
N LEU A 116 11.50 19.31 -8.71
CA LEU A 116 11.85 19.76 -7.36
C LEU A 116 12.95 18.89 -6.75
N PHE A 117 12.87 17.57 -6.93
CA PHE A 117 13.90 16.65 -6.46
C PHE A 117 15.22 16.83 -7.22
N GLU A 118 15.17 17.07 -8.54
CA GLU A 118 16.34 17.38 -9.36
C GLU A 118 17.03 18.66 -8.89
N LYS A 119 16.26 19.71 -8.68
CA LYS A 119 16.79 21.00 -8.17
C LYS A 119 17.48 20.84 -6.82
N ASP A 120 16.99 19.95 -5.99
CA ASP A 120 17.55 19.68 -4.67
C ASP A 120 18.63 18.57 -4.68
N GLN A 121 18.97 18.01 -5.85
CA GLN A 121 19.95 16.92 -6.07
C GLN A 121 19.59 15.66 -5.28
N LEU A 122 18.30 15.31 -5.22
CA LEU A 122 17.76 14.17 -4.47
C LEU A 122 17.37 12.98 -5.35
N GLU A 123 17.54 13.03 -6.69
CA GLU A 123 17.11 11.97 -7.62
C GLU A 123 17.73 10.60 -7.25
N GLY A 124 19.03 10.59 -6.96
CA GLY A 124 19.71 9.36 -6.54
C GLY A 124 19.15 8.79 -5.24
N THR A 125 18.72 9.65 -4.31
CA THR A 125 18.05 9.23 -3.06
C THR A 125 16.67 8.64 -3.35
N VAL A 126 15.90 9.25 -4.25
CA VAL A 126 14.59 8.76 -4.68
C VAL A 126 14.73 7.40 -5.35
N VAL A 127 15.64 7.25 -6.32
CA VAL A 127 15.91 5.98 -7.01
C VAL A 127 16.30 4.89 -6.01
N GLY A 128 17.21 5.19 -5.09
CA GLY A 128 17.63 4.25 -4.06
C GLY A 128 16.47 3.81 -3.16
N SER A 129 15.60 4.76 -2.80
CA SER A 129 14.42 4.49 -1.98
C SER A 129 13.39 3.63 -2.71
N LEU A 130 13.08 3.95 -3.97
CA LEU A 130 12.14 3.16 -4.79
C LEU A 130 12.65 1.73 -5.00
N LYS A 131 13.95 1.54 -5.25
CA LYS A 131 14.55 0.21 -5.37
C LYS A 131 14.45 -0.59 -4.07
N LEU A 132 14.65 0.05 -2.92
CA LEU A 132 14.46 -0.58 -1.62
C LEU A 132 13.01 -1.02 -1.43
N LEU A 133 12.04 -0.12 -1.68
CA LEU A 133 10.62 -0.42 -1.52
C LEU A 133 10.14 -1.48 -2.53
N LYS A 134 10.71 -1.51 -3.75
CA LYS A 134 10.43 -2.59 -4.70
C LYS A 134 10.93 -3.94 -4.18
N TYR A 135 12.16 -4.02 -3.69
CA TYR A 135 12.68 -5.25 -3.07
C TYR A 135 11.80 -5.72 -1.91
N ASP A 136 11.33 -4.78 -1.07
CA ASP A 136 10.43 -5.10 0.04
C ASP A 136 9.09 -5.65 -0.46
N HIS A 137 8.51 -5.01 -1.49
CA HIS A 137 7.28 -5.45 -2.14
C HIS A 137 7.43 -6.86 -2.73
N ASP A 138 8.49 -7.10 -3.50
CA ASP A 138 8.76 -8.39 -4.14
C ASP A 138 8.84 -9.53 -3.11
N THR A 139 9.58 -9.31 -2.01
CA THR A 139 9.78 -10.32 -0.97
C THR A 139 8.50 -10.58 -0.16
N LEU A 140 7.74 -9.54 0.19
CA LEU A 140 6.47 -9.70 0.90
C LEU A 140 5.43 -10.39 0.03
N SER A 141 5.31 -9.96 -1.23
CA SER A 141 4.35 -10.53 -2.19
C SER A 141 4.62 -12.02 -2.43
N ALA A 142 5.88 -12.40 -2.61
CA ALA A 142 6.27 -13.81 -2.74
C ALA A 142 5.86 -14.61 -1.49
N ALA A 143 6.14 -14.10 -0.28
CA ALA A 143 5.79 -14.78 0.96
C ALA A 143 4.25 -14.92 1.13
N LEU A 144 3.47 -13.89 0.77
CA LEU A 144 2.01 -13.93 0.86
C LEU A 144 1.38 -14.88 -0.16
N VAL A 145 1.90 -14.92 -1.40
CA VAL A 145 1.43 -15.83 -2.47
C VAL A 145 1.54 -17.30 -2.02
N GLU A 146 2.56 -17.65 -1.24
CA GLU A 146 2.71 -19.00 -0.69
C GLU A 146 1.69 -19.34 0.40
N LYS A 147 1.07 -18.34 1.03
CA LYS A 147 0.17 -18.50 2.19
C LYS A 147 -1.30 -18.41 1.84
N VAL A 148 -1.66 -17.77 0.75
CA VAL A 148 -3.06 -17.65 0.32
C VAL A 148 -3.55 -18.88 -0.43
N ASP A 149 -4.87 -19.09 -0.42
CA ASP A 149 -5.51 -20.17 -1.15
C ASP A 149 -5.29 -20.02 -2.67
N PRO A 150 -4.99 -21.11 -3.41
CA PRO A 150 -4.78 -21.05 -4.85
C PRO A 150 -5.92 -20.40 -5.65
N ALA A 151 -7.15 -20.45 -5.17
CA ALA A 151 -8.30 -19.86 -5.85
C ALA A 151 -8.23 -18.32 -5.98
N VAL A 152 -7.47 -17.63 -5.12
CA VAL A 152 -7.31 -16.18 -5.17
C VAL A 152 -6.03 -15.72 -5.88
N LEU A 153 -5.16 -16.64 -6.28
CA LEU A 153 -3.88 -16.31 -6.91
C LEU A 153 -4.01 -15.47 -8.20
N PRO A 154 -5.01 -15.68 -9.08
CA PRO A 154 -5.16 -14.81 -10.25
C PRO A 154 -5.36 -13.34 -9.87
N GLN A 155 -6.19 -13.05 -8.88
CA GLN A 155 -6.42 -11.69 -8.40
C GLN A 155 -5.17 -11.14 -7.68
N ALA A 156 -4.54 -11.94 -6.83
CA ALA A 156 -3.31 -11.54 -6.14
C ALA A 156 -2.21 -11.13 -7.12
N LYS A 157 -2.00 -11.90 -8.20
CA LYS A 157 -1.01 -11.59 -9.23
C LYS A 157 -1.27 -10.25 -9.91
N VAL A 158 -2.52 -9.94 -10.24
CA VAL A 158 -2.88 -8.63 -10.83
C VAL A 158 -2.52 -7.50 -9.87
N ALA A 159 -2.83 -7.64 -8.58
CA ALA A 159 -2.50 -6.61 -7.61
C ALA A 159 -0.97 -6.42 -7.43
N VAL A 160 -0.20 -7.51 -7.45
CA VAL A 160 1.27 -7.47 -7.41
C VAL A 160 1.82 -6.76 -8.64
N GLU A 161 1.39 -7.12 -9.84
CA GLU A 161 1.82 -6.54 -11.11
C GLU A 161 1.55 -5.03 -11.18
N VAL A 162 0.38 -4.58 -10.73
CA VAL A 162 0.04 -3.15 -10.67
C VAL A 162 1.00 -2.36 -9.78
N ILE A 163 1.42 -2.94 -8.65
CA ILE A 163 2.37 -2.29 -7.74
C ILE A 163 3.79 -2.31 -8.35
N ASP A 164 4.19 -3.43 -8.94
CA ASP A 164 5.48 -3.57 -9.61
C ASP A 164 5.65 -2.54 -10.72
N ASP A 165 4.67 -2.45 -11.62
CA ASP A 165 4.68 -1.51 -12.73
C ASP A 165 4.81 -0.06 -12.24
N ALA A 166 4.10 0.30 -11.18
CA ALA A 166 4.18 1.64 -10.61
C ALA A 166 5.58 1.94 -10.05
N LEU A 167 6.17 1.01 -9.28
CA LEU A 167 7.50 1.20 -8.72
C LEU A 167 8.58 1.26 -9.81
N ASP A 168 8.46 0.42 -10.84
CA ASP A 168 9.37 0.44 -11.99
C ASP A 168 9.24 1.74 -12.79
N SER A 169 8.02 2.27 -12.98
CA SER A 169 7.80 3.59 -13.59
C SER A 169 8.53 4.69 -12.82
N GLY A 170 8.36 4.74 -11.50
CA GLY A 170 9.05 5.71 -10.66
C GLY A 170 10.57 5.61 -10.75
N ILE A 171 11.12 4.38 -10.71
CA ILE A 171 12.56 4.15 -10.86
C ILE A 171 13.04 4.65 -12.22
N ALA A 172 12.33 4.34 -13.32
CA ALA A 172 12.68 4.79 -14.66
C ALA A 172 12.65 6.31 -14.79
N THR A 173 11.59 6.94 -14.27
CA THR A 173 11.41 8.39 -14.28
C THR A 173 12.57 9.13 -13.61
N PHE A 174 13.04 8.68 -12.46
CA PHE A 174 14.14 9.34 -11.73
C PHE A 174 15.54 8.86 -12.11
N SER A 175 15.66 7.87 -12.98
CA SER A 175 16.95 7.36 -13.49
C SER A 175 17.37 7.98 -14.84
N SER A 176 16.49 8.80 -15.44
CA SER A 176 16.66 9.42 -16.77
C SER A 176 17.33 10.79 -16.73
#